data_f81ca8f1c752db70c15ea8d30e4425f9
#
_entry.id   f81ca8f1c752db70c15ea8d30e4425f9
#
_cell.length_a   1.000
_cell.length_b   1.000
_cell.length_c   1.000
_cell.angle_alpha   90.00
_cell.angle_beta   90.00
_cell.angle_gamma   90.00
#
_symmetry.space_group_name_H-M   'P 1'
#
loop_
_entity.id
_entity.type
_entity.pdbx_description
1 polymer ?
#
loop_
_entity_poly.entity_id
_entity_poly.type
_entity_poly.pdbx_seq_one_letter_code
_entity_poly.pdbx_strand_id
1 'polypeptide(L)'
;MKGRIKFSLVANETKRIVAVLTDLMFLVKIQEAAKQTGVAVTAVKSRPDALKHARNNPAVLILDLNLASAEPLELIADMKSDSELNKIPLLGFVSHVHADLIQAAREKGCDTVLARSAFSQNLPAILRSYV
;
A
#
# COMPACT_ATOMS: atom_id res chain seq x y z
N MET A 1 -32.52 -17.09 1.86
CA MET A 1 -31.80 -16.75 1.81
C MET A 1 -31.09 -16.61 1.65
N LYS A 2 -31.28 -16.48 1.78
CA LYS A 2 -30.40 -16.09 1.80
C LYS A 2 -29.59 -15.78 1.43
N GLY A 3 -29.85 -15.63 1.38
CA GLY A 3 -28.85 -15.17 1.30
C GLY A 3 -28.31 -14.77 0.96
N ARG A 4 -28.64 -14.82 1.19
CA ARG A 4 -28.05 -14.13 1.05
C ARG A 4 -27.62 -13.33 0.86
N ILE A 5 -27.93 -13.20 1.12
CA ILE A 5 -27.52 -12.18 1.09
C ILE A 5 -26.75 -11.67 1.32
N LYS A 6 -26.69 -11.75 1.68
CA LYS A 6 -25.94 -11.00 1.99
C LYS A 6 -25.15 -10.74 1.42
N PHE A 7 -25.35 -10.75 1.17
CA PHE A 7 -24.57 -10.19 0.75
C PHE A 7 -24.14 -9.42 0.44
N SER A 8 -24.67 -9.30 0.47
CA SER A 8 -24.29 -8.25 0.27
C SER A 8 -23.77 -7.63 1.01
N LEU A 9 -24.00 -7.79 1.63
CA LEU A 9 -23.34 -7.24 2.42
C LEU A 9 -22.00 -7.32 2.41
N VAL A 10 -21.89 -8.40 2.30
CA VAL A 10 -20.62 -8.53 2.14
C VAL A 10 -20.04 -7.87 1.04
N ALA A 11 -20.70 -7.93 0.12
CA ALA A 11 -20.36 -7.29 -1.02
C ALA A 11 -20.17 -5.87 -0.85
N ASN A 12 -20.61 -5.40 0.19
CA ASN A 12 -20.52 -4.02 0.47
C ASN A 12 -19.24 -3.63 1.15
N GLU A 13 -18.37 -4.58 1.31
CA GLU A 13 -17.10 -4.29 1.92
C GLU A 13 -16.29 -3.41 0.99
N THR A 14 -15.92 -2.26 1.47
CA THR A 14 -15.03 -1.37 0.75
C THR A 14 -13.62 -1.93 0.76
N LYS A 15 -13.01 -2.04 -0.40
CA LYS A 15 -11.60 -2.40 -0.48
C LYS A 15 -10.79 -1.34 0.24
N ARG A 16 -9.69 -1.75 0.83
CA ARG A 16 -8.88 -0.86 1.65
C ARG A 16 -7.43 -0.93 1.21
N ILE A 17 -6.77 0.23 1.28
CA ILE A 17 -5.36 0.38 0.99
C ILE A 17 -4.69 0.93 2.24
N VAL A 18 -3.51 0.43 2.56
CA VAL A 18 -2.67 1.02 3.61
C VAL A 18 -1.58 1.83 2.93
N ALA A 19 -1.42 3.08 3.31
CA ALA A 19 -0.40 3.96 2.75
C ALA A 19 0.54 4.42 3.86
N VAL A 20 1.82 4.11 3.74
CA VAL A 20 2.85 4.45 4.73
C VAL A 20 3.65 5.62 4.20
N LEU A 21 3.32 6.82 4.68
CA LEU A 21 3.96 8.06 4.22
C LEU A 21 3.64 9.19 5.20
N THR A 22 4.41 10.28 5.09
CA THR A 22 4.15 11.49 5.88
C THR A 22 3.84 12.71 5.01
N ASP A 23 4.05 12.62 3.70
CA ASP A 23 3.80 13.74 2.79
C ASP A 23 2.29 13.93 2.61
N LEU A 24 1.75 14.99 3.22
CA LEU A 24 0.31 15.24 3.22
C LEU A 24 -0.23 15.54 1.82
N MET A 25 0.52 16.23 0.99
CA MET A 25 0.06 16.56 -0.35
C MET A 25 -0.04 15.31 -1.21
N PHE A 26 0.93 14.41 -1.07
CA PHE A 26 0.86 13.16 -1.81
C PHE A 26 -0.24 12.25 -1.27
N LEU A 27 -0.46 12.27 0.04
CA LEU A 27 -1.58 11.54 0.63
C LEU A 27 -2.91 12.00 0.06
N VAL A 28 -3.10 13.32 -0.10
CA VAL A 28 -4.33 13.85 -0.71
C VAL A 28 -4.50 13.31 -2.11
N LYS A 29 -3.43 13.25 -2.90
CA LYS A 29 -3.52 12.68 -4.26
C LYS A 29 -3.93 11.21 -4.24
N ILE A 30 -3.38 10.44 -3.31
CA ILE A 30 -3.73 9.02 -3.16
C ILE A 30 -5.19 8.90 -2.75
N GLN A 31 -5.65 9.72 -1.81
CA GLN A 31 -7.03 9.70 -1.35
C GLN A 31 -8.02 10.05 -2.45
N GLU A 32 -7.68 11.05 -3.27
CA GLU A 32 -8.54 11.43 -4.39
C GLU A 32 -8.64 10.31 -5.43
N ALA A 33 -7.51 9.70 -5.75
CA ALA A 33 -7.51 8.58 -6.69
C ALA A 33 -8.28 7.38 -6.13
N ALA A 34 -8.11 7.11 -4.85
CA ALA A 34 -8.80 6.01 -4.18
C ALA A 34 -10.31 6.24 -4.17
N LYS A 35 -10.73 7.48 -3.95
CA LYS A 35 -12.14 7.84 -3.96
C LYS A 35 -12.76 7.55 -5.33
N GLN A 36 -12.03 7.84 -6.39
CA GLN A 36 -12.51 7.55 -7.75
C GLN A 36 -12.67 6.06 -8.02
N THR A 37 -11.94 5.22 -7.30
CA THR A 37 -11.99 3.78 -7.50
C THR A 37 -12.82 3.06 -6.44
N GLY A 38 -13.44 3.81 -5.52
CA GLY A 38 -14.26 3.22 -4.46
C GLY A 38 -13.45 2.54 -3.36
N VAL A 39 -12.25 3.02 -3.09
CA VAL A 39 -11.32 2.40 -2.15
C VAL A 39 -11.09 3.32 -0.96
N ALA A 40 -11.04 2.76 0.25
CA ALA A 40 -10.71 3.51 1.46
C ALA A 40 -9.20 3.45 1.70
N VAL A 41 -8.62 4.55 2.19
CA VAL A 41 -7.19 4.63 2.48
C VAL A 41 -6.98 4.80 3.97
N THR A 42 -6.13 3.96 4.55
CA THR A 42 -5.65 4.12 5.92
C THR A 42 -4.20 4.60 5.83
N ALA A 43 -3.94 5.82 6.29
CA ALA A 43 -2.59 6.39 6.27
C ALA A 43 -1.92 6.13 7.60
N VAL A 44 -0.69 5.65 7.56
CA VAL A 44 0.12 5.38 8.75
C VAL A 44 1.52 5.94 8.53
N LYS A 45 2.29 6.08 9.62
CA LYS A 45 3.59 6.73 9.57
C LYS A 45 4.71 5.87 10.14
N SER A 46 4.39 4.72 10.69
CA SER A 46 5.37 3.89 11.38
C SER A 46 5.25 2.44 10.98
N ARG A 47 6.34 1.70 11.19
CA ARG A 47 6.37 0.27 10.94
C ARG A 47 5.37 -0.50 11.80
N PRO A 48 5.26 -0.25 13.12
CA PRO A 48 4.27 -0.97 13.92
C PRO A 48 2.84 -0.72 13.47
N ASP A 49 2.49 0.52 13.12
CA ASP A 49 1.15 0.83 12.65
C ASP A 49 0.87 0.19 11.29
N ALA A 50 1.87 0.17 10.41
CA ALA A 50 1.72 -0.47 9.11
C ALA A 50 1.43 -1.96 9.29
N LEU A 51 2.18 -2.63 10.16
CA LEU A 51 1.96 -4.06 10.42
C LEU A 51 0.59 -4.33 11.03
N LYS A 52 0.16 -3.45 11.95
CA LYS A 52 -1.15 -3.57 12.58
C LYS A 52 -2.25 -3.51 11.53
N HIS A 53 -2.22 -2.52 10.66
CA HIS A 53 -3.26 -2.34 9.66
C HIS A 53 -3.16 -3.35 8.51
N ALA A 54 -1.97 -3.88 8.26
CA ALA A 54 -1.80 -4.93 7.26
C ALA A 54 -2.59 -6.20 7.62
N ARG A 55 -2.84 -6.42 8.92
CA ARG A 55 -3.63 -7.57 9.37
C ARG A 55 -5.08 -7.54 8.89
N ASN A 56 -5.54 -6.38 8.43
CA ASN A 56 -6.89 -6.25 7.89
C ASN A 56 -6.98 -6.62 6.41
N ASN A 57 -5.92 -7.22 5.87
CA ASN A 57 -5.86 -7.73 4.50
C ASN A 57 -6.16 -6.66 3.45
N PRO A 58 -5.38 -5.58 3.40
CA PRO A 58 -5.57 -4.55 2.38
C PRO A 58 -5.27 -5.09 0.98
N ALA A 59 -5.83 -4.44 -0.03
CA ALA A 59 -5.60 -4.80 -1.42
C ALA A 59 -4.13 -4.54 -1.84
N VAL A 60 -3.51 -3.53 -1.22
CA VAL A 60 -2.11 -3.20 -1.46
C VAL A 60 -1.61 -2.36 -0.28
N LEU A 61 -0.34 -2.49 0.05
CA LEU A 61 0.33 -1.61 1.00
C LEU A 61 1.30 -0.75 0.19
N ILE A 62 1.07 0.56 0.22
CA ILE A 62 1.89 1.56 -0.46
C ILE A 62 2.91 2.09 0.54
N LEU A 63 4.16 2.19 0.14
CA LEU A 63 5.24 2.47 1.07
C LEU A 63 6.22 3.49 0.49
N ASP A 64 6.42 4.58 1.22
CA ASP A 64 7.47 5.56 0.90
C ASP A 64 8.82 4.98 1.31
N LEU A 65 9.61 4.59 0.32
CA LEU A 65 10.91 3.96 0.58
C LEU A 65 11.94 4.94 1.13
N ASN A 66 11.69 6.24 1.02
CA ASN A 66 12.58 7.27 1.58
C ASN A 66 12.20 7.67 3.02
N LEU A 67 11.13 7.11 3.56
CA LEU A 67 10.68 7.43 4.92
C LEU A 67 11.44 6.57 5.94
N ALA A 68 12.61 7.06 6.36
CA ALA A 68 13.49 6.30 7.24
C ALA A 68 12.81 5.92 8.58
N SER A 69 11.94 6.79 9.10
CA SER A 69 11.28 6.54 10.37
C SER A 69 10.30 5.36 10.33
N ALA A 70 9.87 4.95 9.14
CA ALA A 70 9.01 3.79 8.98
C ALA A 70 9.82 2.49 8.76
N GLU A 71 11.12 2.58 8.70
CA GLU A 71 12.01 1.43 8.49
C GLU A 71 11.53 0.57 7.33
N PRO A 72 11.50 1.15 6.11
CA PRO A 72 10.81 0.49 5.00
C PRO A 72 11.37 -0.86 4.59
N LEU A 73 12.68 -1.04 4.63
CA LEU A 73 13.28 -2.34 4.26
C LEU A 73 12.92 -3.41 5.28
N GLU A 74 12.95 -3.06 6.57
CA GLU A 74 12.56 -3.95 7.65
C GLU A 74 11.07 -4.29 7.57
N LEU A 75 10.24 -3.31 7.23
CA LEU A 75 8.80 -3.53 7.08
C LEU A 75 8.53 -4.52 5.94
N ILE A 76 9.20 -4.37 4.81
CA ILE A 76 9.06 -5.30 3.69
C ILE A 76 9.43 -6.71 4.14
N ALA A 77 10.58 -6.83 4.82
CA ALA A 77 11.05 -8.13 5.29
C ALA A 77 10.07 -8.76 6.28
N ASP A 78 9.54 -7.97 7.22
CA ASP A 78 8.55 -8.45 8.18
C ASP A 78 7.33 -9.01 7.47
N MET A 79 6.81 -8.28 6.50
CA MET A 79 5.60 -8.69 5.78
C MET A 79 5.84 -9.95 4.96
N LYS A 80 6.98 -10.04 4.30
CA LYS A 80 7.27 -11.19 3.45
C LYS A 80 7.57 -12.45 4.24
N SER A 81 8.03 -12.32 5.49
CA SER A 81 8.32 -13.48 6.34
C SER A 81 7.11 -13.92 7.17
N ASP A 82 6.02 -13.17 7.16
CA ASP A 82 4.82 -13.48 7.93
C ASP A 82 3.82 -14.23 7.05
N SER A 83 3.38 -15.41 7.49
CA SER A 83 2.51 -16.26 6.69
C SER A 83 1.16 -15.63 6.38
N GLU A 84 0.70 -14.69 7.21
CA GLU A 84 -0.57 -14.00 6.98
C GLU A 84 -0.42 -12.76 6.09
N LEU A 85 0.76 -12.15 6.10
CA LEU A 85 0.98 -10.89 5.40
C LEU A 85 1.69 -11.03 4.07
N ASN A 86 2.33 -12.16 3.82
CA ASN A 86 3.22 -12.29 2.66
C ASN A 86 2.50 -12.26 1.31
N LYS A 87 1.18 -12.37 1.30
CA LYS A 87 0.38 -12.33 0.07
C LYS A 87 -0.08 -10.92 -0.29
N ILE A 88 0.05 -9.97 0.64
CA ILE A 88 -0.36 -8.59 0.38
C ILE A 88 0.63 -7.95 -0.59
N PRO A 89 0.17 -7.40 -1.72
CA PRO A 89 1.07 -6.73 -2.65
C PRO A 89 1.73 -5.51 -2.00
N LEU A 90 3.02 -5.33 -2.25
CA LEU A 90 3.79 -4.19 -1.74
C LEU A 90 4.19 -3.29 -2.90
N LEU A 91 3.77 -2.05 -2.86
CA LEU A 91 4.11 -1.04 -3.85
C LEU A 91 4.95 0.04 -3.18
N GLY A 92 6.25 0.04 -3.46
CA GLY A 92 7.15 1.05 -2.96
C GLY A 92 7.30 2.19 -3.93
N PHE A 93 7.44 3.43 -3.45
CA PHE A 93 7.78 4.55 -4.32
C PHE A 93 8.98 5.29 -3.75
N VAL A 94 9.75 5.91 -4.63
CA VAL A 94 10.93 6.68 -4.25
C VAL A 94 10.79 8.11 -4.75
N SER A 95 11.00 9.08 -3.84
CA SER A 95 11.04 10.50 -4.18
C SER A 95 12.39 10.89 -4.74
N HIS A 96 13.44 10.22 -4.26
CA HIS A 96 14.81 10.41 -4.74
C HIS A 96 15.28 9.06 -5.27
N VAL A 97 15.78 9.06 -6.50
CA VAL A 97 16.22 7.82 -7.13
C VAL A 97 17.56 7.41 -6.55
N HIS A 98 17.53 6.32 -5.79
CA HIS A 98 18.73 5.67 -5.26
C HIS A 98 18.70 4.24 -5.77
N ALA A 99 19.61 3.92 -6.69
CA ALA A 99 19.66 2.58 -7.26
C ALA A 99 19.80 1.50 -6.18
N ASP A 100 20.62 1.75 -5.18
CA ASP A 100 20.86 0.79 -4.11
C ASP A 100 19.60 0.56 -3.27
N LEU A 101 18.82 1.61 -3.00
CA LEU A 101 17.59 1.49 -2.24
C LEU A 101 16.54 0.71 -3.02
N ILE A 102 16.41 0.99 -4.31
CA ILE A 102 15.47 0.28 -5.17
C ILE A 102 15.83 -1.20 -5.22
N GLN A 103 17.11 -1.50 -5.42
CA GLN A 103 17.59 -2.87 -5.45
C GLN A 103 17.32 -3.58 -4.12
N ALA A 104 17.65 -2.94 -3.00
CA ALA A 104 17.44 -3.52 -1.68
C ALA A 104 15.96 -3.80 -1.42
N ALA A 105 15.07 -2.88 -1.80
CA ALA A 105 13.63 -3.08 -1.63
C ALA A 105 13.15 -4.29 -2.43
N ARG A 106 13.61 -4.43 -3.66
CA ARG A 106 13.25 -5.58 -4.49
C ARG A 106 13.78 -6.88 -3.92
N GLU A 107 15.00 -6.87 -3.41
CA GLU A 107 15.60 -8.06 -2.83
C GLU A 107 14.88 -8.49 -1.56
N LYS A 108 14.34 -7.55 -0.82
CA LYS A 108 13.55 -7.87 0.38
C LYS A 108 12.15 -8.39 0.03
N GLY A 109 11.71 -8.23 -1.22
CA GLY A 109 10.43 -8.76 -1.66
C GLY A 109 9.37 -7.73 -2.00
N CYS A 110 9.77 -6.45 -2.17
CA CYS A 110 8.81 -5.44 -2.63
C CYS A 110 8.42 -5.76 -4.07
N ASP A 111 7.11 -5.92 -4.29
CA ASP A 111 6.61 -6.44 -5.57
C ASP A 111 6.77 -5.45 -6.71
N THR A 112 6.59 -4.16 -6.42
CA THR A 112 6.70 -3.10 -7.42
C THR A 112 7.37 -1.90 -6.78
N VAL A 113 8.30 -1.28 -7.50
CA VAL A 113 8.96 -0.05 -7.08
C VAL A 113 8.86 0.96 -8.19
N LEU A 114 8.30 2.13 -7.91
CA LEU A 114 8.08 3.19 -8.88
C LEU A 114 8.72 4.49 -8.42
N ALA A 115 9.15 5.32 -9.38
CA ALA A 115 9.45 6.70 -9.07
C ALA A 115 8.16 7.40 -8.67
N ARG A 116 8.22 8.31 -7.71
CA ARG A 116 7.05 9.03 -7.24
C ARG A 116 6.31 9.73 -8.39
N SER A 117 7.03 10.31 -9.34
CA SER A 117 6.41 11.01 -10.47
C SER A 117 5.59 10.07 -11.34
N ALA A 118 6.13 8.89 -11.65
CA ALA A 118 5.42 7.90 -12.44
C ALA A 118 4.19 7.39 -11.71
N PHE A 119 4.31 7.16 -10.40
CA PHE A 119 3.20 6.73 -9.57
C PHE A 119 2.11 7.80 -9.56
N SER A 120 2.50 9.06 -9.32
CA SER A 120 1.55 10.18 -9.26
C SER A 120 0.78 10.36 -10.57
N GLN A 121 1.47 10.22 -11.71
CA GLN A 121 0.84 10.41 -13.01
C GLN A 121 -0.18 9.33 -13.35
N ASN A 122 -0.06 8.15 -12.79
CA ASN A 122 -0.89 7.01 -13.14
C ASN A 122 -1.68 6.46 -11.95
N LEU A 123 -1.86 7.27 -10.90
CA LEU A 123 -2.45 6.82 -9.65
C LEU A 123 -3.79 6.10 -9.80
N PRO A 124 -4.81 6.67 -10.48
CA PRO A 124 -6.09 5.97 -10.57
C PRO A 124 -5.97 4.61 -11.25
N ALA A 125 -5.21 4.51 -12.34
CA ALA A 125 -5.04 3.25 -13.06
C ALA A 125 -4.30 2.23 -12.19
N ILE A 126 -3.27 2.67 -11.48
CA ILE A 126 -2.48 1.79 -10.63
C ILE A 126 -3.36 1.25 -9.49
N LEU A 127 -4.13 2.11 -8.83
CA LEU A 127 -5.00 1.66 -7.75
C LEU A 127 -6.07 0.69 -8.26
N ARG A 128 -6.63 0.96 -9.44
CA ARG A 128 -7.60 0.04 -10.02
C ARG A 128 -7.04 -1.35 -10.27
N SER A 129 -5.74 -1.45 -10.53
CA SER A 129 -5.13 -2.75 -10.79
C SER A 129 -5.09 -3.65 -9.56
N TYR A 130 -5.26 -3.10 -8.37
CA TYR A 130 -5.24 -3.86 -7.13
C TYR A 130 -6.65 -4.15 -6.57
N VAL A 131 -7.68 -3.54 -7.12
CA VAL A 131 -9.04 -3.68 -6.55
C VAL A 131 -10.08 -4.22 -7.53
#